data_a70e74f0a5060078c8ef4edf56d30303
#
_entry.id   a70e74f0a5060078c8ef4edf56d30303
#
_cell.length_a   1.000
_cell.length_b   1.000
_cell.length_c   1.000
_cell.angle_alpha   90.00
_cell.angle_beta   90.00
_cell.angle_gamma   90.00
#
_symmetry.space_group_name_H-M   'P 1'
#
loop_
_entity.id
_entity.type
_entity.pdbx_description
1 polymer ?
#
loop_
_entity_poly.entity_id
_entity_poly.type
_entity_poly.pdbx_seq_one_letter_code
_entity_poly.pdbx_strand_id
1 'polypeptide(L)'
;MRARFALKIAGGCLALAAYCPAAQGQSSAELANKSNNPLNLAPAFNLHNYYTPRLYDSGAHTNDFLLRPTVPIAPGRLVGVPQILRGTVPISTRPQADGSYETGLGDINLFDIFLLRSQGTQIGVGPLLTIPTATDPSLGTGKWQAGLAAVVVDPTPARLLGMLVQWQHSFAGQSSRPDVQSLTAQPFAIFNLPNGWYLRSTGIWTFDLQRGTYYVPVGLGAGKAWKEGNTVFNLFVEPQYTVLHEGSGLPQWTVFAGLNMTFGK
;
A
#
# COMPACT_ATOMS: atom_id res chain seq x y z
N MET A 1 -28.33 -60.71 -64.38
CA MET A 1 -28.40 -59.44 -63.70
C MET A 1 -28.56 -59.63 -62.22
N ARG A 2 -27.51 -59.52 -61.46
CA ARG A 2 -27.53 -59.60 -59.97
C ARG A 2 -26.74 -58.44 -59.41
N ALA A 3 -27.44 -57.47 -58.78
CA ALA A 3 -26.86 -56.38 -58.08
C ALA A 3 -26.42 -56.86 -56.67
N ARG A 4 -25.18 -56.62 -56.31
CA ARG A 4 -24.67 -56.86 -54.94
C ARG A 4 -24.65 -55.50 -54.18
N PHE A 5 -25.46 -55.43 -53.15
CA PHE A 5 -25.39 -54.38 -52.17
C PHE A 5 -24.23 -54.62 -51.17
N ALA A 6 -23.29 -53.73 -51.09
CA ALA A 6 -22.24 -53.76 -50.06
C ALA A 6 -22.59 -52.75 -48.97
N LEU A 7 -22.84 -53.23 -47.76
CA LEU A 7 -23.10 -52.44 -46.54
C LEU A 7 -21.76 -52.05 -45.93
N LYS A 8 -21.44 -50.74 -45.89
CA LYS A 8 -20.29 -50.26 -45.19
C LYS A 8 -20.74 -49.84 -43.77
N ILE A 9 -20.22 -50.53 -42.76
CA ILE A 9 -20.34 -50.21 -41.35
C ILE A 9 -19.23 -49.16 -41.03
N ALA A 10 -19.63 -47.94 -40.78
CA ALA A 10 -18.70 -46.91 -40.28
C ALA A 10 -18.65 -46.99 -38.75
N GLY A 11 -17.53 -47.47 -38.24
CA GLY A 11 -17.24 -47.46 -36.78
C GLY A 11 -16.94 -46.06 -36.32
N GLY A 12 -17.84 -45.51 -35.52
CA GLY A 12 -17.61 -44.22 -34.83
C GLY A 12 -16.73 -44.43 -33.58
N CYS A 13 -15.48 -43.99 -33.62
CA CYS A 13 -14.68 -43.80 -32.42
C CYS A 13 -15.15 -42.58 -31.67
N LEU A 14 -15.88 -42.77 -30.56
CA LEU A 14 -16.10 -41.72 -29.56
C LEU A 14 -14.77 -41.46 -28.86
N ALA A 15 -14.12 -40.34 -29.18
CA ALA A 15 -13.03 -39.80 -28.36
C ALA A 15 -13.64 -39.11 -27.12
N LEU A 16 -13.58 -39.78 -25.97
CA LEU A 16 -13.78 -39.10 -24.67
C LEU A 16 -12.62 -38.11 -24.46
N ALA A 17 -12.84 -36.83 -24.73
CA ALA A 17 -11.96 -35.77 -24.27
C ALA A 17 -12.07 -35.72 -22.76
N ALA A 18 -11.06 -36.21 -22.04
CA ALA A 18 -10.91 -36.04 -20.61
C ALA A 18 -10.78 -34.54 -20.35
N TYR A 19 -11.82 -33.94 -19.77
CA TYR A 19 -11.80 -32.58 -19.26
C TYR A 19 -10.95 -32.61 -18.00
N CYS A 20 -9.63 -32.38 -18.12
CA CYS A 20 -8.80 -31.96 -16.97
C CYS A 20 -9.20 -30.53 -16.62
N PRO A 21 -9.77 -30.27 -15.44
CA PRO A 21 -9.91 -28.88 -14.97
C PRO A 21 -8.49 -28.37 -14.82
N ALA A 22 -8.07 -27.46 -15.71
CA ALA A 22 -6.86 -26.68 -15.52
C ALA A 22 -7.01 -26.00 -14.17
N ALA A 23 -6.09 -26.26 -13.25
CA ALA A 23 -5.99 -25.52 -12.01
C ALA A 23 -5.97 -24.03 -12.40
N GLN A 24 -7.05 -23.29 -12.07
CA GLN A 24 -7.15 -21.87 -12.39
C GLN A 24 -6.11 -21.15 -11.55
N GLY A 25 -4.93 -20.92 -12.12
CA GLY A 25 -3.93 -20.03 -11.55
C GLY A 25 -4.58 -18.66 -11.35
N GLN A 26 -4.23 -17.98 -10.26
CA GLN A 26 -4.71 -16.61 -9.97
C GLN A 26 -4.52 -15.73 -11.20
N SER A 27 -5.55 -14.99 -11.61
CA SER A 27 -5.45 -14.09 -12.74
C SER A 27 -4.43 -12.97 -12.43
N SER A 28 -3.79 -12.43 -13.45
CA SER A 28 -2.82 -11.32 -13.28
C SER A 28 -3.45 -10.10 -12.62
N ALA A 29 -4.73 -9.83 -12.87
CA ALA A 29 -5.50 -8.78 -12.20
C ALA A 29 -5.71 -9.08 -10.70
N GLU A 30 -5.96 -10.33 -10.33
CA GLU A 30 -6.06 -10.74 -8.93
C GLU A 30 -4.73 -10.59 -8.19
N LEU A 31 -3.60 -10.90 -8.83
CA LEU A 31 -2.27 -10.68 -8.27
C LEU A 31 -2.01 -9.19 -8.02
N ALA A 32 -2.34 -8.32 -8.99
CA ALA A 32 -2.21 -6.89 -8.86
C ALA A 32 -3.09 -6.34 -7.71
N ASN A 33 -4.36 -6.77 -7.65
CA ASN A 33 -5.27 -6.37 -6.58
C ASN A 33 -4.76 -6.83 -5.21
N LYS A 34 -4.38 -8.10 -5.04
CA LYS A 34 -3.88 -8.64 -3.76
C LYS A 34 -2.64 -7.89 -3.26
N SER A 35 -1.70 -7.61 -4.15
CA SER A 35 -0.43 -6.97 -3.76
C SER A 35 -0.56 -5.47 -3.50
N ASN A 36 -1.63 -4.83 -3.96
CA ASN A 36 -1.93 -3.41 -3.71
C ASN A 36 -2.99 -3.19 -2.63
N ASN A 37 -3.74 -4.23 -2.23
CA ASN A 37 -4.81 -4.12 -1.25
C ASN A 37 -4.26 -4.05 0.18
N PRO A 38 -4.46 -2.93 0.92
CA PRO A 38 -4.00 -2.81 2.31
C PRO A 38 -4.72 -3.76 3.28
N LEU A 39 -5.89 -4.31 2.88
CA LEU A 39 -6.67 -5.28 3.66
C LEU A 39 -6.45 -6.74 3.23
N ASN A 40 -5.41 -7.04 2.45
CA ASN A 40 -5.07 -8.41 2.09
C ASN A 40 -4.60 -9.21 3.32
N LEU A 41 -5.25 -10.34 3.60
CA LEU A 41 -4.95 -11.24 4.72
C LEU A 41 -3.79 -12.22 4.37
N ALA A 42 -2.71 -11.71 3.85
CA ALA A 42 -1.48 -12.47 3.61
C ALA A 42 -0.29 -11.76 4.26
N PRO A 43 0.70 -12.51 4.78
CA PRO A 43 1.95 -11.91 5.20
C PRO A 43 2.59 -11.15 4.05
N ALA A 44 3.13 -9.97 4.33
CA ALA A 44 3.76 -9.15 3.32
C ALA A 44 4.94 -8.36 3.88
N PHE A 45 5.88 -8.02 3.00
CA PHE A 45 6.98 -7.12 3.31
C PHE A 45 7.13 -6.14 2.14
N ASN A 46 7.00 -4.85 2.44
CA ASN A 46 7.05 -3.82 1.42
C ASN A 46 8.27 -2.93 1.64
N LEU A 47 8.98 -2.64 0.55
CA LEU A 47 10.05 -1.65 0.46
C LEU A 47 9.50 -0.47 -0.33
N HIS A 48 9.34 0.66 0.33
CA HIS A 48 8.80 1.87 -0.29
C HIS A 48 9.80 3.01 -0.19
N ASN A 49 9.93 3.82 -1.23
CA ASN A 49 10.77 5.00 -1.23
C ASN A 49 9.97 6.21 -1.71
N TYR A 50 9.93 7.24 -0.89
CA TYR A 50 9.38 8.55 -1.22
C TYR A 50 10.54 9.53 -1.36
N TYR A 51 11.01 9.73 -2.58
CA TYR A 51 12.03 10.73 -2.86
C TYR A 51 11.37 12.03 -3.31
N THR A 52 11.59 13.09 -2.55
CA THR A 52 11.12 14.45 -2.83
C THR A 52 12.31 15.29 -3.31
N PRO A 53 12.52 15.44 -4.62
CA PRO A 53 13.67 16.18 -5.16
C PRO A 53 13.60 17.67 -4.85
N ARG A 54 12.40 18.20 -4.54
CA ARG A 54 12.22 19.62 -4.29
C ARG A 54 11.10 19.87 -3.29
N LEU A 55 11.41 20.68 -2.28
CA LEU A 55 10.46 21.25 -1.35
C LEU A 55 10.06 22.65 -1.81
N TYR A 56 8.85 23.10 -1.45
CA TYR A 56 8.44 24.49 -1.63
C TYR A 56 9.33 25.42 -0.78
N ASP A 57 9.67 26.57 -1.34
CA ASP A 57 10.37 27.69 -0.68
C ASP A 57 11.81 27.41 -0.21
N SER A 58 12.33 26.18 -0.33
CA SER A 58 13.69 25.89 0.10
C SER A 58 14.57 25.29 -1.02
N GLY A 59 13.98 24.66 -2.03
CA GLY A 59 14.72 23.94 -3.06
C GLY A 59 15.48 22.69 -2.57
N ALA A 60 15.41 22.39 -1.27
CA ALA A 60 16.01 21.20 -0.66
C ALA A 60 15.25 19.92 -1.04
N HIS A 61 15.89 18.78 -0.84
CA HIS A 61 15.27 17.47 -1.05
C HIS A 61 15.05 16.73 0.27
N THR A 62 14.16 15.72 0.24
CA THR A 62 13.97 14.76 1.34
C THR A 62 13.86 13.35 0.77
N ASN A 63 14.14 12.36 1.59
CA ASN A 63 13.88 10.97 1.25
C ASN A 63 13.34 10.21 2.45
N ASP A 64 12.37 9.32 2.22
CA ASP A 64 11.86 8.37 3.21
C ASP A 64 11.88 6.98 2.59
N PHE A 65 12.81 6.15 3.03
CA PHE A 65 12.84 4.74 2.70
C PHE A 65 12.16 3.94 3.82
N LEU A 66 11.06 3.26 3.51
CA LEU A 66 10.19 2.61 4.47
C LEU A 66 10.28 1.09 4.36
N LEU A 67 10.59 0.43 5.48
CA LEU A 67 10.44 -1.01 5.66
C LEU A 67 9.08 -1.27 6.30
N ARG A 68 8.20 -2.03 5.63
CA ARG A 68 6.79 -2.19 6.03
C ARG A 68 6.39 -3.67 6.13
N PRO A 69 6.75 -4.38 7.22
CA PRO A 69 6.23 -5.71 7.51
C PRO A 69 4.73 -5.66 7.79
N THR A 70 4.00 -6.66 7.29
CA THR A 70 2.56 -6.84 7.53
C THR A 70 2.30 -8.28 7.94
N VAL A 71 1.61 -8.46 9.06
CA VAL A 71 1.25 -9.77 9.61
C VAL A 71 -0.27 -9.85 9.77
N PRO A 72 -0.95 -10.76 9.06
CA PRO A 72 -2.35 -11.04 9.31
C PRO A 72 -2.51 -11.87 10.59
N ILE A 73 -3.49 -11.53 11.42
CA ILE A 73 -3.83 -12.24 12.65
C ILE A 73 -5.23 -12.84 12.45
N ALA A 74 -5.33 -14.14 12.64
CA ALA A 74 -6.61 -14.85 12.53
C ALA A 74 -7.55 -14.47 13.69
N PRO A 75 -8.88 -14.58 13.49
CA PRO A 75 -9.85 -14.43 14.59
C PRO A 75 -9.52 -15.32 15.77
N GLY A 76 -9.63 -14.78 16.98
CA GLY A 76 -9.34 -15.48 18.22
C GLY A 76 -10.42 -15.23 19.27
N ARG A 77 -10.16 -15.68 20.51
CA ARG A 77 -11.13 -15.52 21.62
C ARG A 77 -11.35 -14.06 22.04
N LEU A 78 -10.32 -13.22 21.96
CA LEU A 78 -10.38 -11.81 22.36
C LEU A 78 -10.92 -10.93 21.25
N VAL A 79 -10.51 -11.22 20.01
CA VAL A 79 -10.93 -10.47 18.82
C VAL A 79 -11.50 -11.45 17.81
N GLY A 80 -12.80 -11.37 17.58
CA GLY A 80 -13.57 -12.29 16.74
C GLY A 80 -13.47 -12.00 15.23
N VAL A 81 -12.69 -11.00 14.80
CA VAL A 81 -12.50 -10.64 13.40
C VAL A 81 -11.02 -10.74 13.01
N PRO A 82 -10.71 -10.95 11.72
CA PRO A 82 -9.32 -10.91 11.25
C PRO A 82 -8.70 -9.54 11.50
N GLN A 83 -7.41 -9.52 11.78
CA GLN A 83 -6.62 -8.30 12.00
C GLN A 83 -5.44 -8.23 11.03
N ILE A 84 -4.98 -7.03 10.76
CA ILE A 84 -3.79 -6.74 9.96
C ILE A 84 -2.91 -5.82 10.75
N LEU A 85 -1.87 -6.40 11.37
CA LEU A 85 -0.83 -5.63 12.04
C LEU A 85 0.23 -5.23 11.03
N ARG A 86 0.51 -3.92 10.92
CA ARG A 86 1.58 -3.38 10.06
C ARG A 86 2.50 -2.47 10.83
N GLY A 87 3.80 -2.73 10.69
CA GLY A 87 4.85 -1.81 11.09
C GLY A 87 5.30 -0.93 9.92
N THR A 88 5.79 0.26 10.22
CA THR A 88 6.53 1.11 9.28
C THR A 88 7.78 1.61 9.99
N VAL A 89 8.93 1.21 9.49
CA VAL A 89 10.25 1.63 9.98
C VAL A 89 10.86 2.53 8.92
N PRO A 90 10.90 3.86 9.14
CA PRO A 90 11.44 4.81 8.17
C PRO A 90 12.95 4.99 8.35
N ILE A 91 13.69 5.00 7.25
CA ILE A 91 15.03 5.57 7.15
C ILE A 91 14.86 6.86 6.38
N SER A 92 15.02 7.98 7.09
CA SER A 92 14.68 9.31 6.59
C SER A 92 15.92 10.15 6.34
N THR A 93 15.89 11.00 5.31
CA THR A 93 16.89 12.03 5.02
C THR A 93 16.21 13.39 5.07
N ARG A 94 16.77 14.31 5.84
CA ARG A 94 16.23 15.68 6.00
C ARG A 94 17.32 16.73 5.85
N PRO A 95 17.01 17.89 5.23
CA PRO A 95 17.93 19.01 5.16
C PRO A 95 18.11 19.66 6.54
N GLN A 96 19.32 20.12 6.80
CA GLN A 96 19.70 20.84 8.00
C GLN A 96 19.81 22.36 7.72
N ALA A 97 19.81 23.16 8.78
CA ALA A 97 19.89 24.62 8.68
C ALA A 97 21.22 25.12 8.06
N ASP A 98 22.28 24.34 8.18
CA ASP A 98 23.60 24.64 7.59
C ASP A 98 23.73 24.19 6.11
N GLY A 99 22.68 23.65 5.51
CA GLY A 99 22.65 23.13 4.16
C GLY A 99 23.13 21.68 4.03
N SER A 100 23.57 21.05 5.10
CA SER A 100 23.88 19.61 5.13
C SER A 100 22.59 18.77 5.18
N TYR A 101 22.76 17.44 5.19
CA TYR A 101 21.65 16.48 5.29
C TYR A 101 21.93 15.47 6.39
N GLU A 102 20.91 15.22 7.22
CA GLU A 102 20.93 14.15 8.21
C GLU A 102 20.15 12.96 7.68
N THR A 103 20.73 11.75 7.88
CA THR A 103 20.07 10.49 7.49
C THR A 103 20.13 9.49 8.64
N GLY A 104 18.99 8.93 8.99
CA GLY A 104 18.91 7.97 10.09
C GLY A 104 17.50 7.38 10.25
N LEU A 105 17.31 6.69 11.38
CA LEU A 105 16.00 6.16 11.73
C LEU A 105 15.04 7.30 12.08
N GLY A 106 13.83 7.25 11.55
CA GLY A 106 12.72 8.11 11.93
C GLY A 106 11.83 7.49 13.01
N ASP A 107 10.65 8.08 13.22
CA ASP A 107 9.67 7.56 14.19
C ASP A 107 8.95 6.33 13.61
N ILE A 108 8.97 5.21 14.35
CA ILE A 108 8.30 3.96 13.95
C ILE A 108 6.79 4.11 14.15
N ASN A 109 6.02 3.75 13.11
CA ASN A 109 4.57 3.71 13.18
C ASN A 109 4.05 2.27 13.12
N LEU A 110 3.07 1.97 13.96
CA LEU A 110 2.35 0.70 14.03
C LEU A 110 0.86 0.97 13.90
N PHE A 111 0.15 0.15 13.14
CA PHE A 111 -1.30 0.08 13.22
C PHE A 111 -1.79 -1.36 13.20
N ASP A 112 -2.95 -1.58 13.82
CA ASP A 112 -3.66 -2.86 13.82
C ASP A 112 -5.08 -2.64 13.31
N ILE A 113 -5.37 -3.09 12.11
CA ILE A 113 -6.67 -2.93 11.45
C ILE A 113 -7.54 -4.17 11.66
N PHE A 114 -8.66 -3.99 12.35
CA PHE A 114 -9.73 -4.98 12.49
C PHE A 114 -10.59 -4.98 11.22
N LEU A 115 -10.62 -6.11 10.53
CA LEU A 115 -11.36 -6.26 9.28
C LEU A 115 -12.84 -6.53 9.57
N LEU A 116 -13.66 -5.48 9.55
CA LEU A 116 -15.09 -5.55 9.86
C LEU A 116 -15.90 -6.17 8.73
N ARG A 117 -15.46 -5.97 7.49
CA ARG A 117 -16.06 -6.54 6.29
C ARG A 117 -14.98 -6.98 5.31
N SER A 118 -14.99 -8.28 4.93
CA SER A 118 -13.95 -8.91 4.11
C SER A 118 -14.40 -9.26 2.68
N GLN A 119 -15.69 -9.15 2.36
CA GLN A 119 -16.24 -9.50 1.06
C GLN A 119 -16.90 -8.29 0.38
N GLY A 120 -16.84 -8.24 -0.94
CA GLY A 120 -17.26 -7.08 -1.73
C GLY A 120 -16.43 -5.86 -1.34
N THR A 121 -17.09 -4.74 -1.05
CA THR A 121 -16.42 -3.58 -0.44
C THR A 121 -15.92 -3.95 0.95
N GLN A 122 -14.62 -3.93 1.15
CA GLN A 122 -13.95 -4.29 2.41
C GLN A 122 -13.82 -3.05 3.29
N ILE A 123 -13.96 -3.24 4.60
CA ILE A 123 -13.89 -2.15 5.58
C ILE A 123 -13.05 -2.61 6.76
N GLY A 124 -12.11 -1.79 7.17
CA GLY A 124 -11.30 -2.02 8.36
C GLY A 124 -11.09 -0.74 9.16
N VAL A 125 -10.99 -0.89 10.48
CA VAL A 125 -10.68 0.20 11.40
C VAL A 125 -9.79 -0.33 12.52
N GLY A 126 -8.98 0.54 13.12
CA GLY A 126 -8.17 0.11 14.25
C GLY A 126 -7.25 1.19 14.79
N PRO A 127 -6.59 0.91 15.92
CA PRO A 127 -5.66 1.83 16.53
C PRO A 127 -4.37 1.98 15.73
N LEU A 128 -3.75 3.14 15.89
CA LEU A 128 -2.38 3.37 15.45
C LEU A 128 -1.55 4.00 16.58
N LEU A 129 -0.25 3.73 16.54
CA LEU A 129 0.72 4.22 17.52
C LEU A 129 1.99 4.66 16.76
N THR A 130 2.49 5.85 17.07
CA THR A 130 3.82 6.30 16.62
C THR A 130 4.76 6.41 17.81
N ILE A 131 5.92 5.77 17.69
CA ILE A 131 6.94 5.66 18.71
C ILE A 131 8.09 6.61 18.35
N PRO A 132 8.53 7.50 19.25
CA PRO A 132 9.62 8.45 18.98
C PRO A 132 10.99 7.77 18.99
N THR A 133 11.29 7.04 17.93
CA THR A 133 12.52 6.26 17.76
C THR A 133 13.58 6.97 16.93
N ALA A 134 13.30 8.19 16.47
CA ALA A 134 14.21 8.92 15.60
C ALA A 134 15.60 9.10 16.24
N THR A 135 16.64 8.85 15.43
CA THR A 135 18.05 8.94 15.88
C THR A 135 18.57 10.38 15.92
N ASP A 136 17.87 11.31 15.27
CA ASP A 136 18.16 12.74 15.29
C ASP A 136 16.87 13.55 15.39
N PRO A 137 16.89 14.73 16.06
CA PRO A 137 15.72 15.61 16.19
C PRO A 137 15.06 16.04 14.88
N SER A 138 15.78 16.11 13.77
CA SER A 138 15.24 16.45 12.45
C SER A 138 14.49 15.31 11.76
N LEU A 139 14.70 14.07 12.21
CA LEU A 139 14.15 12.85 11.61
C LEU A 139 12.84 12.39 12.25
N GLY A 140 12.43 13.00 13.37
CA GLY A 140 11.22 12.62 14.08
C GLY A 140 10.62 13.72 14.91
N THR A 141 9.48 13.41 15.50
CA THR A 141 8.70 14.38 16.30
C THR A 141 9.14 14.46 17.75
N GLY A 142 9.79 13.42 18.29
CA GLY A 142 10.12 13.29 19.70
C GLY A 142 8.90 13.05 20.60
N LYS A 143 7.73 12.73 20.00
CA LYS A 143 6.46 12.53 20.69
C LYS A 143 5.88 11.13 20.45
N TRP A 144 5.37 10.53 21.49
CA TRP A 144 4.46 9.41 21.41
C TRP A 144 3.12 9.89 20.89
N GLN A 145 2.60 9.24 19.86
CA GLN A 145 1.32 9.61 19.25
C GLN A 145 0.43 8.38 19.19
N ALA A 146 -0.83 8.55 19.51
CA ALA A 146 -1.86 7.52 19.36
C ALA A 146 -2.99 8.06 18.50
N GLY A 147 -3.72 7.15 17.85
CA GLY A 147 -4.80 7.53 16.98
C GLY A 147 -5.59 6.36 16.41
N LEU A 148 -6.30 6.64 15.34
CA LEU A 148 -7.15 5.69 14.65
C LEU A 148 -6.85 5.69 13.14
N ALA A 149 -6.93 4.51 12.55
CA ALA A 149 -6.91 4.31 11.12
C ALA A 149 -8.23 3.68 10.66
N ALA A 150 -8.74 4.14 9.52
CA ALA A 150 -9.91 3.57 8.87
C ALA A 150 -9.61 3.37 7.39
N VAL A 151 -10.01 2.25 6.84
CA VAL A 151 -9.75 1.91 5.44
C VAL A 151 -10.98 1.30 4.79
N VAL A 152 -11.28 1.74 3.58
CA VAL A 152 -12.29 1.16 2.71
C VAL A 152 -11.64 0.77 1.40
N VAL A 153 -11.99 -0.41 0.88
CA VAL A 153 -11.44 -0.95 -0.37
C VAL A 153 -12.58 -1.58 -1.18
N ASP A 154 -12.68 -1.20 -2.43
CA ASP A 154 -13.61 -1.79 -3.40
C ASP A 154 -12.83 -2.50 -4.52
N PRO A 155 -12.54 -3.80 -4.38
CA PRO A 155 -11.82 -4.58 -5.37
C PRO A 155 -12.77 -5.13 -6.43
N THR A 156 -12.42 -4.93 -7.70
CA THR A 156 -13.05 -5.59 -8.84
C THR A 156 -11.97 -6.18 -9.75
N PRO A 157 -12.28 -7.08 -10.70
CA PRO A 157 -11.28 -7.56 -11.66
C PRO A 157 -10.61 -6.44 -12.47
N ALA A 158 -11.33 -5.34 -12.74
CA ALA A 158 -10.81 -4.23 -13.54
C ALA A 158 -10.02 -3.21 -12.72
N ARG A 159 -10.31 -3.10 -11.39
CA ARG A 159 -9.77 -2.00 -10.58
C ARG A 159 -9.78 -2.33 -9.08
N LEU A 160 -8.94 -1.62 -8.35
CA LEU A 160 -8.97 -1.51 -6.90
C LEU A 160 -9.11 -0.03 -6.55
N LEU A 161 -10.22 0.35 -5.95
CA LEU A 161 -10.45 1.71 -5.43
C LEU A 161 -10.52 1.67 -3.92
N GLY A 162 -10.10 2.74 -3.27
CA GLY A 162 -10.27 2.84 -1.84
C GLY A 162 -9.65 4.08 -1.24
N MET A 163 -9.70 4.13 0.08
CA MET A 163 -9.14 5.21 0.88
C MET A 163 -8.68 4.68 2.23
N LEU A 164 -7.50 5.09 2.65
CA LEU A 164 -7.00 4.93 4.01
C LEU A 164 -6.95 6.32 4.66
N VAL A 165 -7.60 6.47 5.81
CA VAL A 165 -7.56 7.69 6.62
C VAL A 165 -6.92 7.35 7.95
N GLN A 166 -5.98 8.19 8.40
CA GLN A 166 -5.30 8.04 9.69
C GLN A 166 -5.32 9.39 10.41
N TRP A 167 -5.79 9.39 11.66
CA TRP A 167 -5.71 10.52 12.56
C TRP A 167 -4.89 10.13 13.77
N GLN A 168 -4.00 11.03 14.22
CA GLN A 168 -3.18 10.81 15.41
C GLN A 168 -2.93 12.10 16.16
N HIS A 169 -2.70 11.97 17.48
CA HIS A 169 -2.40 13.05 18.39
C HIS A 169 -1.31 12.61 19.37
N SER A 170 -0.42 13.56 19.74
CA SER A 170 0.62 13.31 20.73
C SER A 170 0.03 13.30 22.14
N PHE A 171 0.50 12.38 22.99
CA PHE A 171 0.06 12.25 24.38
C PHE A 171 1.21 12.23 25.39
N ALA A 172 2.46 12.05 24.94
CA ALA A 172 3.66 12.02 25.76
C ALA A 172 4.91 12.34 24.91
N GLY A 173 6.06 12.47 25.55
CA GLY A 173 7.36 12.66 24.89
C GLY A 173 8.10 13.89 25.38
N GLN A 174 9.03 14.41 24.58
CA GLN A 174 9.89 15.53 24.96
C GLN A 174 9.08 16.84 25.09
N SER A 175 9.11 17.49 26.25
CA SER A 175 8.36 18.72 26.51
C SER A 175 8.82 19.91 25.67
N SER A 176 10.10 19.91 25.26
CA SER A 176 10.67 20.95 24.38
C SER A 176 10.22 20.86 22.91
N ARG A 177 9.58 19.75 22.53
CA ARG A 177 9.08 19.53 21.16
C ARG A 177 7.61 19.92 21.07
N PRO A 178 7.17 20.53 19.95
CA PRO A 178 5.77 20.89 19.74
C PRO A 178 4.88 19.64 19.75
N ASP A 179 3.65 19.81 20.20
CA ASP A 179 2.65 18.78 20.09
C ASP A 179 2.30 18.47 18.64
N VAL A 180 1.82 17.26 18.41
CA VAL A 180 1.46 16.77 17.10
C VAL A 180 -0.03 16.46 17.07
N GLN A 181 -0.71 16.95 16.05
CA GLN A 181 -2.04 16.49 15.67
C GLN A 181 -2.11 16.46 14.17
N SER A 182 -2.26 15.29 13.60
CA SER A 182 -2.22 15.11 12.15
C SER A 182 -3.36 14.24 11.63
N LEU A 183 -3.78 14.55 10.42
CA LEU A 183 -4.69 13.74 9.62
C LEU A 183 -4.02 13.43 8.30
N THR A 184 -4.00 12.17 7.90
CA THR A 184 -3.63 11.78 6.54
C THR A 184 -4.79 11.07 5.87
N ALA A 185 -4.98 11.35 4.58
CA ALA A 185 -5.93 10.64 3.74
C ALA A 185 -5.20 10.16 2.48
N GLN A 186 -5.24 8.87 2.22
CA GLN A 186 -4.65 8.26 1.04
C GLN A 186 -5.75 7.66 0.17
N PRO A 187 -6.36 8.43 -0.75
CA PRO A 187 -7.16 7.83 -1.80
C PRO A 187 -6.25 7.00 -2.71
N PHE A 188 -6.71 5.85 -3.12
CA PHE A 188 -5.98 5.03 -4.09
C PHE A 188 -6.91 4.51 -5.18
N ALA A 189 -6.45 4.64 -6.41
CA ALA A 189 -7.09 4.14 -7.61
C ALA A 189 -6.05 3.35 -8.42
N ILE A 190 -6.34 2.07 -8.64
CA ILE A 190 -5.48 1.15 -9.37
C ILE A 190 -6.34 0.52 -10.46
N PHE A 191 -5.93 0.67 -11.71
CA PHE A 191 -6.62 0.13 -12.88
C PHE A 191 -5.79 -0.98 -13.50
N ASN A 192 -6.33 -2.20 -13.47
CA ASN A 192 -5.65 -3.38 -13.95
C ASN A 192 -5.57 -3.40 -15.48
N LEU A 193 -4.42 -3.76 -15.99
CA LEU A 193 -4.10 -3.93 -17.40
C LEU A 193 -3.71 -5.40 -17.68
N PRO A 194 -3.62 -5.83 -18.94
CA PRO A 194 -3.15 -7.17 -19.28
C PRO A 194 -1.77 -7.51 -18.69
N ASN A 195 -1.52 -8.80 -18.48
CA ASN A 195 -0.22 -9.34 -18.07
C ASN A 195 0.33 -8.81 -16.72
N GLY A 196 -0.57 -8.43 -15.79
CA GLY A 196 -0.22 -7.96 -14.46
C GLY A 196 0.26 -6.52 -14.38
N TRP A 197 0.24 -5.77 -15.48
CA TRP A 197 0.44 -4.34 -15.47
C TRP A 197 -0.78 -3.62 -14.87
N TYR A 198 -0.57 -2.43 -14.36
CA TYR A 198 -1.64 -1.56 -13.87
C TYR A 198 -1.18 -0.10 -13.87
N LEU A 199 -2.16 0.81 -13.93
CA LEU A 199 -1.97 2.22 -13.63
C LEU A 199 -2.38 2.48 -12.19
N ARG A 200 -1.76 3.49 -11.55
CA ARG A 200 -2.00 3.82 -10.15
C ARG A 200 -1.98 5.32 -9.89
N SER A 201 -2.77 5.74 -8.90
CA SER A 201 -2.72 7.05 -8.28
C SER A 201 -2.98 6.86 -6.79
N THR A 202 -2.00 7.23 -5.92
CA THR A 202 -2.05 6.88 -4.49
C THR A 202 -1.45 7.97 -3.60
N GLY A 203 -1.50 9.24 -4.04
CA GLY A 203 -0.96 10.37 -3.28
C GLY A 203 -1.52 10.44 -1.86
N ILE A 204 -0.66 10.67 -0.87
CA ILE A 204 -1.04 10.82 0.53
C ILE A 204 -1.27 12.30 0.80
N TRP A 205 -2.51 12.68 1.07
CA TRP A 205 -2.89 14.00 1.54
C TRP A 205 -2.56 14.12 3.01
N THR A 206 -1.83 15.15 3.39
CA THR A 206 -1.35 15.34 4.76
C THR A 206 -1.80 16.70 5.29
N PHE A 207 -2.37 16.69 6.50
CA PHE A 207 -2.86 17.85 7.20
C PHE A 207 -2.24 17.88 8.61
N ASP A 208 -1.42 18.89 8.90
CA ASP A 208 -0.97 19.20 10.25
C ASP A 208 -2.03 20.10 10.90
N LEU A 209 -2.87 19.49 11.74
CA LEU A 209 -3.97 20.18 12.40
C LEU A 209 -3.48 21.09 13.55
N GLN A 210 -2.24 20.87 14.03
CA GLN A 210 -1.64 21.70 15.06
C GLN A 210 -1.11 23.03 14.50
N ARG A 211 -0.54 23.00 13.30
CA ARG A 211 0.05 24.17 12.65
C ARG A 211 -0.84 24.78 11.56
N GLY A 212 -1.91 24.10 11.15
CA GLY A 212 -2.77 24.51 10.04
C GLY A 212 -2.11 24.37 8.67
N THR A 213 -1.01 23.61 8.56
CA THR A 213 -0.33 23.39 7.28
C THR A 213 -0.82 22.09 6.61
N TYR A 214 -0.81 22.05 5.29
CA TYR A 214 -1.22 20.86 4.55
C TYR A 214 -0.58 20.78 3.17
N TYR A 215 -0.57 19.58 2.60
CA TYR A 215 -0.27 19.36 1.18
C TYR A 215 -1.07 18.20 0.62
N VAL A 216 -1.49 18.35 -0.64
CA VAL A 216 -2.36 17.40 -1.36
C VAL A 216 -1.69 17.02 -2.67
N PRO A 217 -0.90 15.94 -2.71
CA PRO A 217 -0.31 15.46 -3.95
C PRO A 217 -1.31 14.63 -4.77
N VAL A 218 -1.16 14.72 -6.09
CA VAL A 218 -1.80 13.84 -7.06
C VAL A 218 -0.71 13.16 -7.87
N GLY A 219 -0.80 11.87 -8.06
CA GLY A 219 0.16 11.07 -8.80
C GLY A 219 -0.46 10.31 -9.95
N LEU A 220 0.36 9.96 -10.91
CA LEU A 220 0.05 8.97 -11.93
C LEU A 220 1.27 8.10 -12.15
N GLY A 221 1.12 6.81 -11.88
CA GLY A 221 2.19 5.85 -11.98
C GLY A 221 1.75 4.56 -12.65
N ALA A 222 2.70 3.68 -12.82
CA ALA A 222 2.49 2.33 -13.33
C ALA A 222 3.23 1.31 -12.46
N GLY A 223 2.75 0.10 -12.49
CA GLY A 223 3.39 -1.03 -11.84
C GLY A 223 3.07 -2.34 -12.51
N LYS A 224 3.76 -3.37 -12.07
CA LYS A 224 3.59 -4.74 -12.54
C LYS A 224 3.61 -5.70 -11.37
N ALA A 225 2.60 -6.56 -11.29
CA ALA A 225 2.55 -7.68 -10.37
C ALA A 225 2.82 -9.00 -11.12
N TRP A 226 3.63 -9.87 -10.52
CA TRP A 226 3.89 -11.20 -11.02
C TRP A 226 4.06 -12.18 -9.86
N LYS A 227 3.91 -13.45 -10.13
CA LYS A 227 4.09 -14.51 -9.13
C LYS A 227 5.33 -15.32 -9.47
N GLU A 228 6.15 -15.59 -8.46
CA GLU A 228 7.27 -16.51 -8.55
C GLU A 228 7.28 -17.42 -7.32
N GLY A 229 7.14 -18.71 -7.56
CA GLY A 229 6.91 -19.68 -6.48
C GLY A 229 5.62 -19.35 -5.71
N ASN A 230 5.74 -19.20 -4.40
CA ASN A 230 4.63 -18.82 -3.51
C ASN A 230 4.57 -17.32 -3.22
N THR A 231 5.45 -16.51 -3.81
CA THR A 231 5.51 -15.07 -3.56
C THR A 231 4.94 -14.29 -4.74
N VAL A 232 4.10 -13.32 -4.44
CA VAL A 232 3.67 -12.29 -5.39
C VAL A 232 4.55 -11.07 -5.21
N PHE A 233 5.26 -10.71 -6.26
CA PHE A 233 6.03 -9.48 -6.36
C PHE A 233 5.23 -8.41 -7.07
N ASN A 234 5.41 -7.17 -6.65
CA ASN A 234 4.75 -6.02 -7.25
C ASN A 234 5.69 -4.81 -7.20
N LEU A 235 6.20 -4.42 -8.34
CA LEU A 235 7.10 -3.28 -8.53
C LEU A 235 6.33 -2.12 -9.17
N PHE A 236 6.54 -0.90 -8.67
CA PHE A 236 5.88 0.28 -9.20
C PHE A 236 6.72 1.55 -9.06
N VAL A 237 6.35 2.54 -9.86
CA VAL A 237 6.81 3.92 -9.74
C VAL A 237 5.65 4.87 -10.01
N GLU A 238 5.57 5.95 -9.21
CA GLU A 238 4.50 6.95 -9.26
C GLU A 238 5.08 8.34 -8.98
N PRO A 239 5.38 9.15 -10.01
CA PRO A 239 5.59 10.58 -9.82
C PRO A 239 4.32 11.24 -9.32
N GLN A 240 4.47 12.13 -8.33
CA GLN A 240 3.40 12.88 -7.68
C GLN A 240 3.74 14.35 -7.65
N TYR A 241 2.73 15.21 -7.83
CA TYR A 241 2.84 16.65 -7.72
C TYR A 241 1.83 17.18 -6.72
N THR A 242 2.24 18.07 -5.83
CA THR A 242 1.36 18.72 -4.86
C THR A 242 0.58 19.83 -5.54
N VAL A 243 -0.73 19.62 -5.66
CA VAL A 243 -1.66 20.53 -6.36
C VAL A 243 -2.25 21.60 -5.44
N LEU A 244 -2.31 21.32 -4.13
CA LEU A 244 -2.78 22.25 -3.10
C LEU A 244 -1.83 22.17 -1.90
N HIS A 245 -1.41 23.28 -1.35
CA HIS A 245 -0.60 23.33 -0.14
C HIS A 245 -0.77 24.64 0.61
N GLU A 246 -0.50 24.59 1.91
CA GLU A 246 -0.35 25.74 2.80
C GLU A 246 0.83 25.49 3.74
N GLY A 247 1.81 26.37 3.74
CA GLY A 247 3.05 26.26 4.51
C GLY A 247 4.29 26.11 3.64
N SER A 248 5.47 26.32 4.24
CA SER A 248 6.78 26.22 3.60
C SER A 248 7.46 24.88 3.87
N GLY A 249 8.46 24.52 3.07
CA GLY A 249 9.22 23.28 3.26
C GLY A 249 8.43 21.99 2.99
N LEU A 250 7.26 22.09 2.34
CA LEU A 250 6.41 20.98 2.00
C LEU A 250 6.84 20.35 0.65
N PRO A 251 6.55 19.06 0.41
CA PRO A 251 6.86 18.38 -0.84
C PRO A 251 6.21 19.07 -2.04
N GLN A 252 6.99 19.48 -3.04
CA GLN A 252 6.48 19.98 -4.31
C GLN A 252 6.31 18.84 -5.32
N TRP A 253 7.36 18.04 -5.51
CA TRP A 253 7.38 16.81 -6.29
C TRP A 253 7.78 15.65 -5.40
N THR A 254 7.23 14.50 -5.64
CA THR A 254 7.65 13.25 -5.00
C THR A 254 7.69 12.14 -6.04
N VAL A 255 8.74 11.34 -6.04
CA VAL A 255 8.78 10.08 -6.77
C VAL A 255 8.55 8.96 -5.76
N PHE A 256 7.38 8.36 -5.82
CA PHE A 256 7.04 7.19 -5.01
C PHE A 256 7.36 5.93 -5.80
N ALA A 257 8.29 5.14 -5.31
CA ALA A 257 8.64 3.84 -5.88
C ALA A 257 8.55 2.75 -4.81
N GLY A 258 8.24 1.53 -5.20
CA GLY A 258 8.18 0.46 -4.21
C GLY A 258 8.16 -0.94 -4.80
N LEU A 259 8.59 -1.88 -3.97
CA LEU A 259 8.50 -3.31 -4.17
C LEU A 259 7.65 -3.92 -3.05
N ASN A 260 6.49 -4.46 -3.39
CA ASN A 260 5.67 -5.23 -2.46
C ASN A 260 5.93 -6.72 -2.68
N MET A 261 6.13 -7.44 -1.60
CA MET A 261 6.25 -8.89 -1.57
C MET A 261 5.13 -9.46 -0.70
N THR A 262 4.26 -10.24 -1.29
CA THR A 262 3.14 -10.90 -0.59
C THR A 262 3.39 -12.41 -0.61
N PHE A 263 3.46 -13.01 0.58
CA PHE A 263 3.81 -14.41 0.74
C PHE A 263 2.54 -15.26 0.77
N GLY A 264 2.45 -16.21 -0.17
CA GLY A 264 1.43 -17.27 -0.14
C GLY A 264 1.75 -18.34 0.90
N LYS A 265 0.70 -19.04 1.33
CA LYS A 265 0.85 -20.27 2.13
C LYS A 265 1.24 -21.45 1.25
#